data_2b0bac53af2f98e5471351397f1b4925
#
_entry.id   2b0bac53af2f98e5471351397f1b4925
#
_cell.length_a   1.000
_cell.length_b   1.000
_cell.length_c   1.000
_cell.angle_alpha   90.00
_cell.angle_beta   90.00
_cell.angle_gamma   90.00
#
_symmetry.space_group_name_H-M   'P 1'
#
loop_
_entity.id
_entity.type
_entity.pdbx_description
1 polymer ?
#
loop_
_entity_poly.entity_id
_entity_poly.type
_entity_poly.pdbx_seq_one_letter_code
_entity_poly.pdbx_strand_id
1 'polypeptide(L)'
;MQHTIQSILTQDAARLTTALALDPSGARIEVQCLLQHVLKTSRAWLLAHPERCLSDSEQTHYAALLQRRLRGEPIAYMLVSQFAT
;
A
#
# COMPACT_ATOMS: atom_id res chain seq x y z
N MET A 1 10.75 13.86 6.95
CA MET A 1 9.42 13.56 7.46
C MET A 1 9.19 12.06 7.48
N GLN A 2 8.72 11.54 8.59
CA GLN A 2 8.50 10.10 8.72
C GLN A 2 7.11 9.75 8.22
N HIS A 3 7.02 8.64 7.49
CA HIS A 3 5.74 8.13 7.00
C HIS A 3 5.32 6.94 7.85
N THR A 4 4.34 7.17 8.72
CA THR A 4 3.77 6.08 9.51
C THR A 4 2.76 5.30 8.68
N ILE A 5 2.46 4.07 9.12
CA ILE A 5 1.44 3.26 8.48
C ILE A 5 0.11 4.01 8.40
N GLN A 6 -0.28 4.67 9.48
CA GLN A 6 -1.53 5.45 9.50
C GLN A 6 -1.50 6.58 8.48
N SER A 7 -0.40 7.31 8.40
CA SER A 7 -0.23 8.41 7.46
C SER A 7 -0.32 7.91 6.01
N ILE A 8 0.35 6.79 5.72
CA ILE A 8 0.34 6.19 4.39
C ILE A 8 -1.07 5.74 4.03
N LEU A 9 -1.76 5.07 4.94
CA LEU A 9 -3.12 4.60 4.69
C LEU A 9 -4.05 5.76 4.35
N THR A 10 -3.94 6.87 5.09
CA THR A 10 -4.79 8.03 4.87
C THR A 10 -4.47 8.73 3.56
N GLN A 11 -3.19 9.05 3.35
CA GLN A 11 -2.77 9.87 2.20
C GLN A 11 -2.86 9.11 0.89
N ASP A 12 -2.38 7.88 0.87
CA ASP A 12 -2.31 7.12 -0.37
C ASP A 12 -3.65 6.53 -0.77
N ALA A 13 -4.52 6.23 0.20
CA ALA A 13 -5.89 5.86 -0.12
C ALA A 13 -6.61 7.04 -0.81
N ALA A 14 -6.39 8.25 -0.34
CA ALA A 14 -6.97 9.44 -0.97
C ALA A 14 -6.43 9.63 -2.40
N ARG A 15 -5.14 9.37 -2.60
CA ARG A 15 -4.54 9.46 -3.94
C ARG A 15 -5.15 8.46 -4.90
N LEU A 16 -5.34 7.22 -4.46
CA LEU A 16 -5.97 6.18 -5.29
C LEU A 16 -7.42 6.52 -5.59
N THR A 17 -8.15 7.02 -4.61
CA THR A 17 -9.54 7.43 -4.81
C THR A 17 -9.63 8.50 -5.90
N THR A 18 -8.75 9.50 -5.85
CA THR A 18 -8.75 10.59 -6.82
C THR A 18 -8.26 10.14 -8.19
N ALA A 19 -7.16 9.39 -8.23
CA ALA A 19 -6.51 9.03 -9.49
C ALA A 19 -7.29 7.96 -10.27
N LEU A 20 -7.90 7.01 -9.57
CA LEU A 20 -8.55 5.86 -10.20
C LEU A 20 -10.05 5.83 -10.00
N ALA A 21 -10.61 6.87 -9.40
CA ALA A 21 -12.05 6.96 -9.09
C ALA A 21 -12.53 5.76 -8.27
N LEU A 22 -11.71 5.31 -7.31
CA LEU A 22 -12.06 4.20 -6.47
C LEU A 22 -12.90 4.65 -5.28
N ASP A 23 -13.73 3.73 -4.77
CA ASP A 23 -14.39 3.92 -3.49
C ASP A 23 -13.34 4.09 -2.38
N PRO A 24 -13.53 5.04 -1.43
CA PRO A 24 -12.52 5.25 -0.37
C PRO A 24 -12.21 3.99 0.45
N SER A 25 -13.22 3.16 0.74
CA SER A 25 -13.00 1.91 1.46
C SER A 25 -12.15 0.94 0.64
N GLY A 26 -12.45 0.83 -0.65
CA GLY A 26 -11.68 -0.03 -1.55
C GLY A 26 -10.25 0.44 -1.70
N ALA A 27 -10.05 1.76 -1.82
CA ALA A 27 -8.72 2.33 -1.91
C ALA A 27 -7.89 2.03 -0.66
N ARG A 28 -8.51 2.14 0.52
CA ARG A 28 -7.83 1.85 1.78
C ARG A 28 -7.41 0.38 1.86
N ILE A 29 -8.29 -0.51 1.43
CA ILE A 29 -7.97 -1.94 1.39
C ILE A 29 -6.79 -2.20 0.46
N GLU A 30 -6.74 -1.54 -0.70
CA GLU A 30 -5.63 -1.71 -1.63
C GLU A 30 -4.30 -1.25 -1.03
N VAL A 31 -4.28 -0.11 -0.35
CA VAL A 31 -3.07 0.35 0.33
C VAL A 31 -2.65 -0.64 1.40
N GLN A 32 -3.60 -1.19 2.15
CA GLN A 32 -3.31 -2.23 3.14
C GLN A 32 -2.68 -3.46 2.49
N CYS A 33 -3.18 -3.88 1.34
CA CYS A 33 -2.61 -5.02 0.62
C CYS A 33 -1.16 -4.76 0.22
N LEU A 34 -0.87 -3.57 -0.28
CA LEU A 34 0.49 -3.21 -0.66
C LEU A 34 1.42 -3.20 0.56
N LEU A 35 0.97 -2.64 1.67
CA LEU A 35 1.77 -2.60 2.89
C LEU A 35 1.99 -3.99 3.46
N GLN A 36 0.97 -4.85 3.45
CA GLN A 36 1.12 -6.24 3.90
C GLN A 36 2.19 -6.96 3.10
N HIS A 37 2.20 -6.75 1.80
CA HIS A 37 3.18 -7.39 0.93
C HIS A 37 4.60 -6.87 1.23
N VAL A 38 4.76 -5.56 1.34
CA VAL A 38 6.07 -4.94 1.57
C VAL A 38 6.63 -5.31 2.95
N LEU A 39 5.78 -5.25 3.97
CA LEU A 39 6.20 -5.52 5.35
C LEU A 39 6.12 -6.99 5.73
N LYS A 40 5.56 -7.83 4.84
CA LYS A 40 5.39 -9.27 5.06
C LYS A 40 4.65 -9.54 6.36
N THR A 41 3.53 -8.88 6.54
CA THR A 41 2.75 -8.96 7.75
C THR A 41 1.26 -9.05 7.43
N SER A 42 0.43 -9.23 8.48
CA SER A 42 -1.01 -9.34 8.32
C SER A 42 -1.68 -7.96 8.40
N ARG A 43 -2.94 -7.92 7.95
CA ARG A 43 -3.76 -6.72 8.09
C ARG A 43 -3.94 -6.35 9.57
N ALA A 44 -4.14 -7.37 10.43
CA ALA A 44 -4.31 -7.13 11.86
C ALA A 44 -3.07 -6.46 12.45
N TRP A 45 -1.88 -6.89 12.01
CA TRP A 45 -0.63 -6.28 12.46
C TRP A 45 -0.57 -4.80 12.08
N LEU A 46 -0.96 -4.46 10.84
CA LEU A 46 -0.98 -3.07 10.39
C LEU A 46 -1.89 -2.20 11.26
N LEU A 47 -3.06 -2.72 11.59
CA LEU A 47 -4.04 -1.99 12.40
C LEU A 47 -3.58 -1.84 13.84
N ALA A 48 -2.77 -2.76 14.32
CA ALA A 48 -2.23 -2.72 15.68
C ALA A 48 -0.99 -1.82 15.80
N HIS A 49 -0.36 -1.46 14.67
CA HIS A 49 0.88 -0.67 14.68
C HIS A 49 0.78 0.55 13.75
N PRO A 50 -0.21 1.43 13.97
CA PRO A 50 -0.42 2.57 13.06
C PRO A 50 0.73 3.57 13.10
N GLU A 51 1.49 3.60 14.19
CA GLU A 51 2.60 4.55 14.38
C GLU A 51 3.93 4.03 13.84
N ARG A 52 3.98 2.79 13.33
CA ARG A 52 5.23 2.25 12.79
C ARG A 52 5.60 2.95 11.49
N CYS A 53 6.88 3.30 11.37
CA CYS A 53 7.43 3.90 10.17
C CYS A 53 8.09 2.84 9.30
N LEU A 54 8.07 3.06 7.99
CA LEU A 54 8.76 2.18 7.06
C LEU A 54 10.25 2.54 7.01
N SER A 55 11.10 1.51 6.86
CA SER A 55 12.51 1.74 6.58
C SER A 55 12.69 2.29 5.17
N ASP A 56 13.89 2.80 4.84
CA ASP A 56 14.14 3.36 3.51
C ASP A 56 13.89 2.33 2.41
N SER A 57 14.33 1.09 2.60
CA SER A 57 14.12 0.05 1.60
C SER A 57 12.64 -0.33 1.49
N GLU A 58 11.94 -0.37 2.62
CA GLU A 58 10.50 -0.64 2.62
C GLU A 58 9.74 0.47 1.89
N GLN A 59 10.10 1.73 2.14
CA GLN A 59 9.49 2.86 1.46
C GLN A 59 9.72 2.82 -0.04
N THR A 60 10.94 2.51 -0.45
CA THR A 60 11.29 2.41 -1.87
C THR A 60 10.47 1.32 -2.55
N HIS A 61 10.38 0.14 -1.92
CA HIS A 61 9.59 -0.97 -2.45
C HIS A 61 8.11 -0.61 -2.52
N TYR A 62 7.57 -0.04 -1.45
CA TYR A 62 6.17 0.36 -1.42
C TYR A 62 5.87 1.42 -2.47
N ALA A 63 6.73 2.44 -2.60
CA ALA A 63 6.53 3.51 -3.56
C ALA A 63 6.50 2.97 -4.99
N ALA A 64 7.36 2.00 -5.30
CA ALA A 64 7.38 1.39 -6.62
C ALA A 64 6.05 0.68 -6.92
N LEU A 65 5.53 -0.07 -5.94
CA LEU A 65 4.25 -0.75 -6.10
C LEU A 65 3.09 0.24 -6.24
N LEU A 66 3.11 1.30 -5.43
CA LEU A 66 2.07 2.31 -5.49
C LEU A 66 2.05 3.00 -6.86
N GLN A 67 3.23 3.32 -7.40
CA GLN A 67 3.32 3.93 -8.72
C GLN A 67 2.74 3.03 -9.80
N ARG A 68 3.01 1.73 -9.74
CA ARG A 68 2.44 0.78 -10.68
C ARG A 68 0.91 0.78 -10.59
N ARG A 69 0.38 0.80 -9.38
CA ARG A 69 -1.07 0.82 -9.18
C ARG A 69 -1.67 2.12 -9.72
N LEU A 70 -1.00 3.25 -9.51
CA LEU A 70 -1.47 4.54 -10.02
C LEU A 70 -1.48 4.60 -11.54
N ARG A 71 -0.66 3.79 -12.20
CA ARG A 71 -0.68 3.67 -13.66
C ARG A 71 -1.81 2.78 -14.16
N GLY A 72 -2.59 2.19 -13.26
CA GLY A 72 -3.71 1.35 -13.62
C GLY A 72 -3.47 -0.15 -13.57
N GLU A 73 -2.30 -0.61 -13.10
CA GLU A 73 -2.05 -2.04 -12.97
C GLU A 73 -2.88 -2.61 -11.82
N PRO A 74 -3.61 -3.71 -12.04
CA PRO A 74 -4.40 -4.32 -10.97
C PRO A 74 -3.51 -4.87 -9.86
N ILE A 75 -3.95 -4.70 -8.60
CA ILE A 75 -3.19 -5.21 -7.45
C ILE A 75 -2.99 -6.71 -7.54
N ALA A 76 -4.03 -7.45 -7.90
CA ALA A 76 -3.93 -8.90 -8.00
C ALA A 76 -2.84 -9.31 -8.98
N TYR A 77 -2.73 -8.62 -10.10
CA TYR A 77 -1.69 -8.90 -11.09
C TYR A 77 -0.29 -8.62 -10.53
N MET A 78 -0.13 -7.48 -9.87
CA MET A 78 1.16 -7.07 -9.34
C MET A 78 1.66 -8.05 -8.28
N LEU A 79 0.80 -8.44 -7.35
CA LEU A 79 1.19 -9.31 -6.25
C LEU A 79 1.39 -10.75 -6.70
N VAL A 80 0.54 -11.23 -7.61
CA VAL A 80 0.68 -12.60 -8.14
C VAL A 80 1.97 -12.74 -8.93
N SER A 81 2.36 -11.74 -9.71
CA SER A 81 3.60 -11.82 -10.49
C SER A 81 4.84 -11.92 -9.60
N GLN A 82 4.76 -11.45 -8.36
CA GLN A 82 5.86 -11.58 -7.41
C GLN A 82 5.89 -12.94 -6.73
N PHE A 83 4.75 -13.62 -6.68
CA PHE A 83 4.68 -14.95 -6.11
C PHE A 83 4.93 -16.06 -7.14
N ALA A 84 4.94 -15.71 -8.41
CA ALA A 84 5.03 -16.69 -9.50
C ALA A 84 6.47 -17.07 -9.86
N THR A 85 7.40 -16.87 -8.99
CA THR A 85 8.81 -17.24 -9.23
C THR A 85 9.13 -18.58 -8.62
#